data_5cf76fce27b4e8b13d5f97ba983438b8
#
_entry.id   5cf76fce27b4e8b13d5f97ba983438b8
#
_cell.length_a   1.000
_cell.length_b   1.000
_cell.length_c   1.000
_cell.angle_alpha   90.00
_cell.angle_beta   90.00
_cell.angle_gamma   90.00
#
_symmetry.space_group_name_H-M   'P 1'
#
loop_
_entity.id
_entity.type
_entity.pdbx_description
1 polymer ?
#
loop_
_entity_poly.entity_id
_entity_poly.type
_entity_poly.pdbx_seq_one_letter_code
_entity_poly.pdbx_strand_id
1 'polypeptide(L)'
;QNLSEALAQAPGMKIRESGGVGSDMQLMMDGFTGKHIKIFIDGVPQEGVGSSFGLNNIPVNYAERIEVYKGVVPVGFGTDAIGGVINIITKKNRNKWFLDASYSYGSFNTHKSYVNFGQTFRSGLTYEINVFQNYSDNNYYVDTPVKDFTTGAINKKKIEHVKRFHDTYHNEAVIGKIGFVDKKWADRLMFGFTYSHMYKDIQTGVRQEVVFGGKYRKGYSIMPSLDYRKRDFFVRGLDVVLTANYNKNMTNNVDTSSYEYNWRGEMRPLRMPGEQSYQNTRSDNNNWNGTLTANYRIGKAHTFTFNHVINAFRRSNQSLLNEDSEANAIPKETRKNISGLSYRLMPTEHWNLSVFGKYYNQFIAGPVATSSAQDDY
;
A
#
# COMPACT_ATOMS: atom_id res chain seq x y z
N GLN A 1 8.38 -12.95 8.32
CA GLN A 1 7.34 -11.99 8.72
C GLN A 1 7.26 -10.84 7.73
N ASN A 2 6.08 -10.31 7.51
CA ASN A 2 5.84 -9.11 6.73
C ASN A 2 5.51 -7.93 7.66
N LEU A 3 5.38 -6.72 7.10
CA LEU A 3 5.09 -5.51 7.89
C LEU A 3 3.73 -5.56 8.56
N SER A 4 2.73 -6.19 7.97
CA SER A 4 1.40 -6.31 8.58
C SER A 4 1.44 -7.14 9.86
N GLU A 5 2.17 -8.26 9.86
CA GLU A 5 2.35 -9.08 11.07
C GLU A 5 3.07 -8.33 12.19
N ALA A 6 4.06 -7.51 11.84
CA ALA A 6 4.76 -6.67 12.82
C ALA A 6 3.83 -5.60 13.40
N LEU A 7 3.00 -4.95 12.57
CA LEU A 7 2.01 -3.97 13.01
C LEU A 7 0.95 -4.55 13.94
N ALA A 8 0.55 -5.80 13.73
CA ALA A 8 -0.43 -6.47 14.58
C ALA A 8 0.01 -6.60 16.06
N GLN A 9 1.32 -6.46 16.32
CA GLN A 9 1.88 -6.50 17.67
C GLN A 9 1.81 -5.14 18.39
N ALA A 10 1.53 -4.05 17.67
CA ALA A 10 1.42 -2.73 18.27
C ALA A 10 0.12 -2.60 19.06
N PRO A 11 0.11 -1.98 20.27
CA PRO A 11 -1.09 -1.78 21.05
C PRO A 11 -2.17 -1.00 20.30
N GLY A 12 -3.41 -1.48 20.34
CA GLY A 12 -4.56 -0.86 19.66
C GLY A 12 -4.64 -1.15 18.15
N MET A 13 -3.65 -1.84 17.60
CA MET A 13 -3.65 -2.27 16.20
C MET A 13 -4.29 -3.65 16.05
N LYS A 14 -5.18 -3.77 15.07
CA LYS A 14 -5.74 -5.06 14.66
C LYS A 14 -5.63 -5.18 13.16
N ILE A 15 -5.18 -6.34 12.72
CA ILE A 15 -5.11 -6.67 11.31
C ILE A 15 -5.99 -7.90 11.08
N ARG A 16 -6.88 -7.77 10.10
CA ARG A 16 -7.72 -8.87 9.65
C ARG A 16 -7.32 -9.20 8.21
N GLU A 17 -6.93 -10.43 8.00
CA GLU A 17 -6.69 -10.99 6.68
C GLU A 17 -7.79 -12.00 6.34
N SER A 18 -8.24 -12.00 5.11
CA SER A 18 -9.36 -12.83 4.68
C SER A 18 -8.97 -14.27 4.33
N GLY A 19 -7.68 -14.60 4.33
CA GLY A 19 -7.19 -15.91 3.96
C GLY A 19 -5.68 -16.07 4.08
N GLY A 20 -5.09 -16.81 3.15
CA GLY A 20 -3.65 -17.06 3.07
C GLY A 20 -2.84 -15.89 2.51
N VAL A 21 -1.63 -16.19 2.07
CA VAL A 21 -0.71 -15.20 1.49
C VAL A 21 -1.37 -14.47 0.32
N GLY A 22 -1.29 -13.13 0.33
CA GLY A 22 -1.89 -12.27 -0.70
C GLY A 22 -3.40 -12.07 -0.56
N SER A 23 -4.02 -12.49 0.54
CA SER A 23 -5.42 -12.20 0.83
C SER A 23 -5.63 -10.72 1.16
N ASP A 24 -6.88 -10.26 1.02
CA ASP A 24 -7.24 -8.90 1.35
C ASP A 24 -7.01 -8.63 2.84
N MET A 25 -6.38 -7.50 3.12
CA MET A 25 -6.01 -7.08 4.45
C MET A 25 -6.81 -5.85 4.86
N GLN A 26 -7.33 -5.87 6.08
CA GLN A 26 -7.98 -4.73 6.70
C GLN A 26 -7.21 -4.33 7.96
N LEU A 27 -6.78 -3.07 7.99
CA LEU A 27 -6.09 -2.48 9.11
C LEU A 27 -7.08 -1.70 9.99
N MET A 28 -7.02 -1.91 11.29
CA MET A 28 -7.83 -1.19 12.28
C MET A 28 -6.92 -0.63 13.38
N MET A 29 -7.16 0.62 13.77
CA MET A 29 -6.47 1.30 14.86
C MET A 29 -7.49 1.97 15.77
N ASP A 30 -7.58 1.52 17.04
CA ASP A 30 -8.51 2.07 18.04
C ASP A 30 -9.96 2.23 17.53
N GLY A 31 -10.44 1.28 16.71
CA GLY A 31 -11.77 1.30 16.12
C GLY A 31 -11.89 2.04 14.78
N PHE A 32 -10.88 2.75 14.34
CA PHE A 32 -10.84 3.36 13.01
C PHE A 32 -10.31 2.38 11.97
N THR A 33 -10.83 2.46 10.75
CA THR A 33 -10.45 1.58 9.62
C THR A 33 -10.20 2.35 8.34
N GLY A 34 -9.51 1.73 7.40
CA GLY A 34 -9.40 2.17 6.01
C GLY A 34 -8.85 3.58 5.87
N LYS A 35 -9.63 4.47 5.25
CA LYS A 35 -9.24 5.84 4.91
C LYS A 35 -8.90 6.75 6.10
N HIS A 36 -9.33 6.35 7.30
CA HIS A 36 -9.05 7.11 8.52
C HIS A 36 -7.64 6.91 9.05
N ILE A 37 -6.94 5.89 8.55
CA ILE A 37 -5.55 5.59 8.91
C ILE A 37 -4.69 5.84 7.67
N LYS A 38 -3.66 6.68 7.82
CA LYS A 38 -2.74 6.99 6.74
C LYS A 38 -1.39 6.31 6.96
N ILE A 39 -0.82 5.79 5.88
CA ILE A 39 0.44 5.08 5.89
C ILE A 39 1.47 5.91 5.16
N PHE A 40 2.65 6.03 5.77
CA PHE A 40 3.81 6.71 5.21
C PHE A 40 5.01 5.76 5.20
N ILE A 41 5.87 5.92 4.23
CA ILE A 41 7.21 5.32 4.21
C ILE A 41 8.22 6.46 4.16
N ASP A 42 9.07 6.56 5.17
CA ASP A 42 10.04 7.65 5.35
C ASP A 42 9.41 9.07 5.21
N GLY A 43 8.21 9.23 5.74
CA GLY A 43 7.46 10.50 5.67
C GLY A 43 6.74 10.74 4.34
N VAL A 44 6.80 9.81 3.39
CA VAL A 44 6.11 9.91 2.09
C VAL A 44 4.76 9.22 2.16
N PRO A 45 3.64 9.91 1.85
CA PRO A 45 2.31 9.30 1.85
C PRO A 45 2.21 8.16 0.84
N GLN A 46 1.58 7.06 1.26
CA GLN A 46 1.33 5.88 0.42
C GLN A 46 -0.10 5.84 -0.12
N GLU A 47 -0.72 6.97 -0.32
CA GLU A 47 -2.05 7.07 -0.93
C GLU A 47 -2.00 6.65 -2.40
N GLY A 48 -2.97 5.85 -2.82
CA GLY A 48 -3.07 5.40 -4.22
C GLY A 48 -2.06 4.36 -4.65
N VAL A 49 -1.26 3.82 -3.72
CA VAL A 49 -0.37 2.68 -4.00
C VAL A 49 -1.20 1.43 -4.18
N GLY A 50 -0.95 0.69 -5.27
CA GLY A 50 -1.68 -0.53 -5.58
C GLY A 50 -1.39 -1.68 -4.61
N SER A 51 -2.27 -2.67 -4.60
CA SER A 51 -2.18 -3.86 -3.74
C SER A 51 -0.89 -4.69 -3.96
N SER A 52 -0.23 -4.54 -5.10
CA SER A 52 1.06 -5.18 -5.38
C SER A 52 2.19 -4.73 -4.44
N PHE A 53 2.04 -3.57 -3.81
CA PHE A 53 2.99 -3.02 -2.83
C PHE A 53 2.32 -2.80 -1.46
N GLY A 54 1.40 -3.68 -1.08
CA GLY A 54 0.72 -3.63 0.21
C GLY A 54 1.61 -4.07 1.38
N LEU A 55 1.24 -3.67 2.60
CA LEU A 55 1.99 -4.00 3.83
C LEU A 55 2.14 -5.49 4.08
N ASN A 56 1.21 -6.30 3.63
CA ASN A 56 1.27 -7.75 3.74
C ASN A 56 2.23 -8.42 2.74
N ASN A 57 2.73 -7.67 1.76
CA ASN A 57 3.76 -8.12 0.81
C ASN A 57 5.17 -7.70 1.21
N ILE A 58 5.31 -6.59 1.93
CA ILE A 58 6.60 -6.00 2.26
C ILE A 58 7.24 -6.76 3.44
N PRO A 59 8.47 -7.30 3.28
CA PRO A 59 9.16 -7.99 4.36
C PRO A 59 9.44 -7.07 5.54
N VAL A 60 9.39 -7.60 6.76
CA VAL A 60 9.73 -6.84 7.98
C VAL A 60 11.17 -6.30 7.94
N ASN A 61 12.07 -6.98 7.24
CA ASN A 61 13.46 -6.58 7.07
C ASN A 61 13.63 -5.25 6.33
N TYR A 62 12.62 -4.81 5.58
CA TYR A 62 12.62 -3.51 4.90
C TYR A 62 12.58 -2.34 5.88
N ALA A 63 11.98 -2.51 7.04
CA ALA A 63 11.84 -1.49 8.06
C ALA A 63 12.95 -1.57 9.11
N GLU A 64 13.47 -0.41 9.51
CA GLU A 64 14.27 -0.25 10.73
C GLU A 64 13.36 -0.18 11.96
N ARG A 65 12.28 0.60 11.85
CA ARG A 65 11.24 0.74 12.86
C ARG A 65 9.92 1.19 12.24
N ILE A 66 8.86 1.02 13.00
CA ILE A 66 7.52 1.49 12.66
C ILE A 66 7.08 2.48 13.74
N GLU A 67 6.70 3.68 13.32
CA GLU A 67 6.17 4.71 14.20
C GLU A 67 4.66 4.77 14.05
N VAL A 68 3.94 4.73 15.17
CA VAL A 68 2.48 4.79 15.21
C VAL A 68 2.04 6.03 15.96
N TYR A 69 1.30 6.91 15.30
CA TYR A 69 0.74 8.13 15.88
C TYR A 69 -0.77 7.99 15.99
N LYS A 70 -1.29 8.10 17.22
CA LYS A 70 -2.71 8.03 17.53
C LYS A 70 -3.26 9.39 17.95
N GLY A 71 -4.49 9.69 17.55
CA GLY A 71 -5.11 10.96 17.91
C GLY A 71 -4.51 12.16 17.17
N VAL A 72 -3.88 13.08 17.87
CA VAL A 72 -3.28 14.26 17.24
C VAL A 72 -2.02 13.88 16.48
N VAL A 73 -2.07 14.02 15.17
CA VAL A 73 -0.96 13.71 14.25
C VAL A 73 -0.06 14.93 14.12
N PRO A 74 1.29 14.76 14.19
CA PRO A 74 2.22 15.87 13.99
C PRO A 74 2.01 16.60 12.66
N VAL A 75 2.17 17.92 12.67
CA VAL A 75 1.99 18.78 11.48
C VAL A 75 2.85 18.32 10.31
N GLY A 76 4.06 17.81 10.59
CA GLY A 76 4.99 17.34 9.56
C GLY A 76 4.47 16.23 8.65
N PHE A 77 3.40 15.54 9.01
CA PHE A 77 2.77 14.57 8.13
C PHE A 77 1.75 15.18 7.16
N GLY A 78 1.23 16.38 7.45
CA GLY A 78 0.34 17.11 6.53
C GLY A 78 -0.85 16.28 6.06
N THR A 79 -1.50 15.54 6.97
CA THR A 79 -2.56 14.60 6.64
C THR A 79 -3.91 14.96 7.27
N ASP A 80 -4.98 14.49 6.66
CA ASP A 80 -6.36 14.55 7.14
C ASP A 80 -6.78 13.30 7.94
N ALA A 81 -5.83 12.45 8.34
CA ALA A 81 -6.11 11.24 9.10
C ALA A 81 -6.79 11.54 10.44
N ILE A 82 -7.90 10.85 10.69
CA ILE A 82 -8.68 10.93 11.94
C ILE A 82 -8.26 9.83 12.90
N GLY A 83 -8.03 8.62 12.40
CA GLY A 83 -7.67 7.44 13.19
C GLY A 83 -6.21 7.39 13.61
N GLY A 84 -5.33 8.00 12.84
CA GLY A 84 -3.89 8.05 13.11
C GLY A 84 -3.02 7.86 11.88
N VAL A 85 -1.71 7.84 12.12
CA VAL A 85 -0.67 7.69 11.10
C VAL A 85 0.28 6.56 11.47
N ILE A 86 0.62 5.76 10.50
CA ILE A 86 1.69 4.75 10.57
C ILE A 86 2.81 5.22 9.65
N ASN A 87 3.99 5.43 10.20
CA ASN A 87 5.18 5.79 9.43
C ASN A 87 6.22 4.68 9.52
N ILE A 88 6.55 4.09 8.39
CA ILE A 88 7.54 3.04 8.27
C ILE A 88 8.87 3.71 7.96
N ILE A 89 9.84 3.55 8.85
CA ILE A 89 11.20 4.05 8.64
C ILE A 89 12.02 2.91 8.06
N THR A 90 12.53 3.11 6.85
CA THR A 90 13.36 2.11 6.17
C THR A 90 14.78 2.09 6.72
N LYS A 91 15.42 0.93 6.64
CA LYS A 91 16.84 0.79 6.95
C LYS A 91 17.66 1.65 6.01
N LYS A 92 18.57 2.45 6.57
CA LYS A 92 19.50 3.29 5.81
C LYS A 92 20.91 2.74 5.96
N ASN A 93 21.63 2.69 4.85
CA ASN A 93 23.02 2.28 4.89
C ASN A 93 23.88 3.29 5.64
N ARG A 94 24.58 2.83 6.68
CA ARG A 94 25.59 3.58 7.45
C ARG A 94 27.00 3.11 7.17
N ASN A 95 27.16 2.03 6.41
CA ASN A 95 28.42 1.38 6.08
C ASN A 95 28.82 1.61 4.61
N LYS A 96 30.06 1.35 4.28
CA LYS A 96 30.54 1.43 2.88
C LYS A 96 29.75 0.55 1.93
N TRP A 97 29.39 -0.63 2.39
CA TRP A 97 28.48 -1.55 1.69
C TRP A 97 27.76 -2.42 2.71
N PHE A 98 26.63 -2.95 2.34
CA PHE A 98 25.89 -3.93 3.13
C PHE A 98 25.12 -4.89 2.21
N LEU A 99 24.91 -6.08 2.72
CA LEU A 99 24.05 -7.09 2.13
C LEU A 99 23.21 -7.73 3.23
N ASP A 100 21.91 -7.70 3.05
CA ASP A 100 20.95 -8.43 3.89
C ASP A 100 20.11 -9.31 2.98
N ALA A 101 20.11 -10.60 3.22
CA ALA A 101 19.39 -11.58 2.42
C ALA A 101 18.67 -12.57 3.29
N SER A 102 17.44 -12.90 2.94
CA SER A 102 16.66 -13.92 3.63
C SER A 102 15.82 -14.71 2.64
N TYR A 103 15.64 -15.98 2.97
CA TYR A 103 14.73 -16.89 2.30
C TYR A 103 13.95 -17.69 3.32
N SER A 104 12.66 -17.86 3.10
CA SER A 104 11.85 -18.75 3.91
C SER A 104 10.98 -19.65 3.03
N TYR A 105 10.87 -20.88 3.47
CA TYR A 105 9.98 -21.88 2.91
C TYR A 105 8.99 -22.34 3.98
N GLY A 106 7.73 -22.45 3.64
CA GLY A 106 6.68 -22.81 4.58
C GLY A 106 5.60 -23.68 3.96
N SER A 107 4.59 -24.00 4.76
CA SER A 107 3.44 -24.78 4.34
C SER A 107 2.77 -24.21 3.09
N PHE A 108 2.11 -25.06 2.31
CA PHE A 108 1.41 -24.71 1.08
C PHE A 108 2.33 -24.19 -0.02
N ASN A 109 3.55 -24.75 -0.08
CA ASN A 109 4.58 -24.35 -1.04
C ASN A 109 4.84 -22.82 -0.99
N THR A 110 4.90 -22.27 0.22
CA THR A 110 5.10 -20.84 0.43
C THR A 110 6.58 -20.50 0.39
N HIS A 111 6.96 -19.59 -0.50
CA HIS A 111 8.31 -19.09 -0.67
C HIS A 111 8.33 -17.57 -0.46
N LYS A 112 9.23 -17.09 0.38
CA LYS A 112 9.46 -15.66 0.57
C LYS A 112 10.97 -15.39 0.50
N SER A 113 11.37 -14.51 -0.41
CA SER A 113 12.77 -14.12 -0.59
C SER A 113 12.90 -12.62 -0.42
N TYR A 114 14.01 -12.20 0.16
CA TYR A 114 14.36 -10.80 0.34
C TYR A 114 15.86 -10.62 0.15
N VAL A 115 16.24 -9.62 -0.62
CA VAL A 115 17.64 -9.19 -0.78
C VAL A 115 17.68 -7.68 -0.71
N ASN A 116 18.53 -7.15 0.15
CA ASN A 116 18.83 -5.74 0.24
C ASN A 116 20.34 -5.54 0.12
N PHE A 117 20.78 -4.81 -0.90
CA PHE A 117 22.17 -4.52 -1.15
C PHE A 117 22.35 -3.02 -1.36
N GLY A 118 23.41 -2.47 -0.81
CA GLY A 118 23.73 -1.08 -1.02
C GLY A 118 25.20 -0.77 -0.78
N GLN A 119 25.64 0.36 -1.34
CA GLN A 119 26.99 0.85 -1.22
C GLN A 119 27.02 2.37 -1.20
N THR A 120 27.85 2.92 -0.33
CA THR A 120 28.17 4.35 -0.29
C THR A 120 29.66 4.54 -0.55
N PHE A 121 29.99 5.30 -1.58
CA PHE A 121 31.35 5.65 -1.93
C PHE A 121 31.86 6.83 -1.12
N ARG A 122 33.18 7.03 -1.07
CA ARG A 122 33.80 8.18 -0.37
C ARG A 122 33.35 9.51 -0.98
N SER A 123 32.98 9.54 -2.24
CA SER A 123 32.43 10.70 -2.92
C SER A 123 31.04 11.12 -2.41
N GLY A 124 30.38 10.29 -1.62
CA GLY A 124 29.00 10.45 -1.20
C GLY A 124 27.97 9.83 -2.16
N LEU A 125 28.40 9.33 -3.33
CA LEU A 125 27.53 8.57 -4.21
C LEU A 125 27.05 7.31 -3.50
N THR A 126 25.74 7.11 -3.49
CA THR A 126 25.08 6.01 -2.79
C THR A 126 24.06 5.36 -3.71
N TYR A 127 23.99 4.03 -3.70
CA TYR A 127 22.92 3.28 -4.31
C TYR A 127 22.44 2.15 -3.40
N GLU A 128 21.17 1.81 -3.52
CA GLU A 128 20.51 0.71 -2.79
C GLU A 128 19.59 -0.04 -3.74
N ILE A 129 19.54 -1.36 -3.59
CA ILE A 129 18.61 -2.23 -4.30
C ILE A 129 17.94 -3.14 -3.29
N ASN A 130 16.60 -3.11 -3.23
CA ASN A 130 15.77 -4.04 -2.50
C ASN A 130 14.98 -4.87 -3.50
N VAL A 131 15.04 -6.18 -3.35
CA VAL A 131 14.24 -7.12 -4.14
C VAL A 131 13.54 -8.05 -3.17
N PHE A 132 12.24 -8.25 -3.35
CA PHE A 132 11.52 -9.28 -2.61
C PHE A 132 10.46 -9.96 -3.46
N GLN A 133 10.13 -11.17 -3.09
CA GLN A 133 9.07 -11.95 -3.69
C GLN A 133 8.31 -12.75 -2.63
N ASN A 134 7.03 -12.98 -2.90
CA ASN A 134 6.14 -13.84 -2.15
C ASN A 134 5.46 -14.79 -3.12
N TYR A 135 5.42 -16.07 -2.77
CA TYR A 135 4.70 -17.08 -3.53
C TYR A 135 4.01 -18.05 -2.57
N SER A 136 2.79 -18.45 -2.87
CA SER A 136 2.11 -19.54 -2.15
C SER A 136 1.04 -20.17 -3.02
N ASP A 137 0.91 -21.48 -2.93
CA ASP A 137 -0.22 -22.20 -3.53
C ASP A 137 -1.52 -21.99 -2.74
N ASN A 138 -1.43 -21.62 -1.45
CA ASN A 138 -2.56 -21.43 -0.53
C ASN A 138 -3.54 -22.63 -0.57
N ASN A 139 -3.03 -23.83 -0.78
CA ASN A 139 -3.81 -25.03 -1.01
C ASN A 139 -4.16 -25.80 0.28
N TYR A 140 -4.46 -25.07 1.34
CA TYR A 140 -4.89 -25.63 2.61
C TYR A 140 -6.32 -26.17 2.55
N TYR A 141 -6.65 -27.03 3.52
CA TYR A 141 -7.99 -27.60 3.64
C TYR A 141 -8.93 -26.64 4.36
N VAL A 142 -10.19 -26.71 3.98
CA VAL A 142 -11.29 -25.97 4.61
C VAL A 142 -12.48 -26.90 4.82
N ASP A 143 -13.26 -26.60 5.85
CA ASP A 143 -14.51 -27.30 6.15
C ASP A 143 -15.68 -26.43 5.67
N THR A 144 -16.44 -26.93 4.69
CA THR A 144 -17.48 -26.14 4.04
C THR A 144 -18.58 -27.05 3.45
N PRO A 145 -19.82 -26.54 3.36
CA PRO A 145 -20.81 -27.17 2.50
C PRO A 145 -20.36 -27.15 1.04
N VAL A 146 -20.63 -28.22 0.30
CA VAL A 146 -20.25 -28.36 -1.10
C VAL A 146 -21.49 -28.40 -1.99
N LYS A 147 -21.45 -27.65 -3.09
CA LYS A 147 -22.48 -27.73 -4.14
C LYS A 147 -22.40 -29.07 -4.86
N ASP A 148 -23.48 -29.83 -4.79
CA ASP A 148 -23.61 -31.05 -5.53
C ASP A 148 -24.14 -30.77 -6.95
N PHE A 149 -23.36 -31.09 -7.97
CA PHE A 149 -23.77 -30.83 -9.36
C PHE A 149 -24.86 -31.76 -9.88
N THR A 150 -25.08 -32.91 -9.19
CA THR A 150 -26.17 -33.79 -9.53
C THR A 150 -27.53 -33.21 -9.15
N THR A 151 -27.61 -32.60 -7.96
CA THR A 151 -28.84 -31.98 -7.43
C THR A 151 -28.93 -30.49 -7.70
N GLY A 152 -27.79 -29.86 -7.98
CA GLY A 152 -27.68 -28.40 -8.11
C GLY A 152 -27.77 -27.64 -6.78
N ALA A 153 -27.85 -28.33 -5.64
CA ALA A 153 -28.09 -27.75 -4.32
C ALA A 153 -26.86 -27.78 -3.43
N ILE A 154 -26.83 -26.88 -2.44
CA ILE A 154 -25.89 -26.87 -1.33
C ILE A 154 -26.59 -27.27 -0.06
N ASN A 155 -26.24 -28.46 0.48
CA ASN A 155 -26.71 -28.88 1.78
C ASN A 155 -25.86 -28.30 2.89
N LYS A 156 -26.33 -27.22 3.52
CA LYS A 156 -25.59 -26.51 4.57
C LYS A 156 -25.33 -27.34 5.83
N LYS A 157 -26.03 -28.45 6.00
CA LYS A 157 -25.82 -29.38 7.14
C LYS A 157 -24.74 -30.40 6.88
N LYS A 158 -24.34 -30.60 5.62
CA LYS A 158 -23.31 -31.55 5.21
C LYS A 158 -22.01 -30.78 4.97
N ILE A 159 -21.10 -30.85 5.93
CA ILE A 159 -19.77 -30.24 5.84
C ILE A 159 -18.79 -31.27 5.29
N GLU A 160 -17.99 -30.87 4.31
CA GLU A 160 -16.93 -31.67 3.73
C GLU A 160 -15.57 -31.00 3.97
N HIS A 161 -14.55 -31.81 4.20
CA HIS A 161 -13.16 -31.39 4.33
C HIS A 161 -12.51 -31.37 2.95
N VAL A 162 -12.33 -30.21 2.37
CA VAL A 162 -11.91 -30.02 0.97
C VAL A 162 -10.71 -29.13 0.85
N LYS A 163 -9.90 -29.38 -0.17
CA LYS A 163 -8.67 -28.67 -0.43
C LYS A 163 -8.91 -27.48 -1.38
N ARG A 164 -8.33 -26.34 -1.08
CA ARG A 164 -8.29 -25.22 -2.01
C ARG A 164 -7.43 -25.60 -3.22
N PHE A 165 -7.86 -25.21 -4.43
CA PHE A 165 -7.21 -25.62 -5.69
C PHE A 165 -7.00 -24.45 -6.66
N HIS A 166 -7.53 -23.26 -6.36
CA HIS A 166 -7.44 -22.06 -7.19
C HIS A 166 -7.22 -20.82 -6.33
N ASP A 167 -6.11 -20.79 -5.59
CA ASP A 167 -5.78 -19.73 -4.65
C ASP A 167 -4.30 -19.34 -4.69
N THR A 168 -3.62 -19.67 -5.79
CA THR A 168 -2.22 -19.35 -5.99
C THR A 168 -2.02 -17.83 -6.01
N TYR A 169 -0.98 -17.40 -5.32
CA TYR A 169 -0.59 -16.00 -5.25
C TYR A 169 0.91 -15.87 -5.49
N HIS A 170 1.30 -14.87 -6.28
CA HIS A 170 2.69 -14.44 -6.33
C HIS A 170 2.81 -12.92 -6.47
N ASN A 171 3.85 -12.40 -5.85
CA ASN A 171 4.18 -10.98 -5.83
C ASN A 171 5.69 -10.83 -5.92
N GLU A 172 6.14 -9.90 -6.75
CA GLU A 172 7.54 -9.53 -6.91
C GLU A 172 7.67 -8.00 -6.84
N ALA A 173 8.73 -7.53 -6.20
CA ALA A 173 9.03 -6.11 -6.14
C ALA A 173 10.53 -5.84 -6.23
N VAL A 174 10.86 -4.74 -6.90
CA VAL A 174 12.21 -4.20 -7.00
C VAL A 174 12.16 -2.72 -6.64
N ILE A 175 13.00 -2.30 -5.70
CA ILE A 175 13.17 -0.92 -5.30
C ILE A 175 14.62 -0.54 -5.51
N GLY A 176 14.89 0.39 -6.42
CA GLY A 176 16.21 0.94 -6.66
C GLY A 176 16.28 2.39 -6.22
N LYS A 177 17.39 2.78 -5.57
CA LYS A 177 17.67 4.17 -5.21
C LYS A 177 19.11 4.52 -5.56
N ILE A 178 19.33 5.72 -6.09
CA ILE A 178 20.66 6.26 -6.38
C ILE A 178 20.68 7.74 -6.07
N GLY A 179 21.80 8.23 -5.55
CA GLY A 179 21.97 9.65 -5.26
C GLY A 179 23.22 9.94 -4.46
N PHE A 180 23.16 11.04 -3.72
CA PHE A 180 24.29 11.55 -2.94
C PHE A 180 23.89 11.78 -1.50
N VAL A 181 24.82 11.53 -0.59
CA VAL A 181 24.72 11.83 0.84
C VAL A 181 25.91 12.66 1.30
N ASP A 182 25.73 13.40 2.39
CA ASP A 182 26.78 14.15 3.08
C ASP A 182 27.51 15.17 2.18
N LYS A 183 26.75 15.86 1.32
CA LYS A 183 27.24 16.95 0.49
C LYS A 183 26.91 18.32 1.12
N LYS A 184 27.71 19.32 0.81
CA LYS A 184 27.46 20.70 1.28
C LYS A 184 26.09 21.25 0.82
N TRP A 185 25.62 20.79 -0.34
CA TRP A 185 24.35 21.22 -0.94
C TRP A 185 23.17 20.29 -0.62
N ALA A 186 23.43 19.08 -0.09
CA ALA A 186 22.40 18.14 0.34
C ALA A 186 22.94 17.15 1.37
N ASP A 187 22.25 16.97 2.48
CA ASP A 187 22.53 15.88 3.41
C ASP A 187 22.13 14.56 2.78
N ARG A 188 21.07 14.60 2.00
CA ARG A 188 20.57 13.46 1.21
C ARG A 188 19.83 13.97 -0.03
N LEU A 189 20.22 13.48 -1.18
CA LEU A 189 19.45 13.59 -2.44
C LEU A 189 19.41 12.21 -3.07
N MET A 190 18.25 11.58 -3.10
CA MET A 190 18.04 10.25 -3.67
C MET A 190 16.93 10.27 -4.71
N PHE A 191 17.20 9.64 -5.86
CA PHE A 191 16.21 9.27 -6.84
C PHE A 191 15.89 7.79 -6.66
N GLY A 192 14.63 7.46 -6.56
CA GLY A 192 14.14 6.10 -6.38
C GLY A 192 13.27 5.67 -7.54
N PHE A 193 13.22 4.35 -7.75
CA PHE A 193 12.30 3.70 -8.65
C PHE A 193 11.80 2.41 -8.02
N THR A 194 10.48 2.27 -7.91
CA THR A 194 9.84 1.06 -7.41
C THR A 194 9.00 0.43 -8.50
N TYR A 195 9.20 -0.85 -8.73
CA TYR A 195 8.33 -1.69 -9.55
C TYR A 195 7.81 -2.85 -8.70
N SER A 196 6.52 -3.12 -8.79
CA SER A 196 5.92 -4.29 -8.18
C SER A 196 4.88 -4.91 -9.09
N HIS A 197 4.72 -6.21 -8.96
CA HIS A 197 3.76 -7.01 -9.72
C HIS A 197 3.06 -7.99 -8.78
N MET A 198 1.80 -8.29 -9.05
CA MET A 198 1.06 -9.33 -8.34
C MET A 198 0.15 -10.10 -9.29
N TYR A 199 -0.04 -11.37 -8.98
CA TYR A 199 -1.04 -12.25 -9.57
C TYR A 199 -1.73 -13.05 -8.46
N LYS A 200 -3.04 -13.16 -8.53
CA LYS A 200 -3.84 -13.85 -7.53
C LYS A 200 -4.98 -14.61 -8.20
N ASP A 201 -4.99 -15.93 -8.04
CA ASP A 201 -6.17 -16.75 -8.27
C ASP A 201 -7.20 -16.47 -7.16
N ILE A 202 -8.47 -16.41 -7.53
CA ILE A 202 -9.55 -16.15 -6.58
C ILE A 202 -10.37 -17.42 -6.43
N GLN A 203 -10.23 -18.07 -5.28
CA GLN A 203 -10.89 -19.35 -4.99
C GLN A 203 -12.33 -19.19 -4.53
N THR A 204 -12.63 -18.15 -3.73
CA THR A 204 -13.94 -18.00 -3.10
C THR A 204 -14.47 -16.58 -3.24
N GLY A 205 -15.81 -16.46 -3.21
CA GLY A 205 -16.49 -15.21 -2.97
C GLY A 205 -16.49 -14.82 -1.48
N VAL A 206 -17.39 -13.93 -1.09
CA VAL A 206 -17.58 -13.51 0.31
C VAL A 206 -17.99 -14.69 1.20
N ARG A 207 -18.79 -15.59 0.66
CA ARG A 207 -19.18 -16.84 1.34
C ARG A 207 -18.29 -17.97 0.89
N GLN A 208 -17.80 -18.77 1.84
CA GLN A 208 -16.86 -19.86 1.59
C GLN A 208 -17.46 -20.98 0.72
N GLU A 209 -18.76 -21.19 0.79
CA GLU A 209 -19.43 -22.20 -0.07
C GLU A 209 -19.48 -21.82 -1.56
N VAL A 210 -19.22 -20.54 -1.88
CA VAL A 210 -19.15 -20.04 -3.27
C VAL A 210 -17.72 -20.16 -3.75
N VAL A 211 -17.46 -21.07 -4.68
CA VAL A 211 -16.13 -21.41 -5.16
C VAL A 211 -15.95 -21.02 -6.63
N PHE A 212 -14.76 -20.54 -6.95
CA PHE A 212 -14.35 -20.22 -8.31
C PHE A 212 -13.13 -21.04 -8.72
N GLY A 213 -13.00 -21.33 -9.99
CA GLY A 213 -11.88 -22.08 -10.56
C GLY A 213 -11.21 -21.38 -11.75
N GLY A 214 -11.77 -20.26 -12.23
CA GLY A 214 -11.23 -19.52 -13.37
C GLY A 214 -11.07 -18.02 -13.12
N LYS A 215 -11.52 -17.53 -12.00
CA LYS A 215 -11.45 -16.11 -11.64
C LYS A 215 -10.06 -15.73 -11.12
N TYR A 216 -9.52 -14.60 -11.58
CA TYR A 216 -8.22 -14.12 -11.11
C TYR A 216 -8.09 -12.60 -11.15
N ARG A 217 -7.07 -12.10 -10.47
CA ARG A 217 -6.67 -10.69 -10.43
C ARG A 217 -5.17 -10.58 -10.68
N LYS A 218 -4.76 -9.58 -11.42
CA LYS A 218 -3.34 -9.21 -11.58
C LYS A 218 -3.18 -7.70 -11.56
N GLY A 219 -1.97 -7.25 -11.24
CA GLY A 219 -1.67 -5.83 -11.22
C GLY A 219 -0.19 -5.54 -11.14
N TYR A 220 0.16 -4.30 -11.44
CA TYR A 220 1.51 -3.78 -11.27
C TYR A 220 1.47 -2.35 -10.74
N SER A 221 2.59 -1.92 -10.17
CA SER A 221 2.83 -0.54 -9.74
C SER A 221 4.22 -0.10 -10.19
N ILE A 222 4.33 1.13 -10.70
CA ILE A 222 5.57 1.79 -11.07
C ILE A 222 5.60 3.13 -10.34
N MET A 223 6.67 3.39 -9.58
CA MET A 223 6.77 4.59 -8.76
C MET A 223 8.19 5.18 -8.78
N PRO A 224 8.49 6.15 -9.66
CA PRO A 224 9.65 7.02 -9.50
C PRO A 224 9.46 7.95 -8.31
N SER A 225 10.55 8.27 -7.62
CA SER A 225 10.55 9.09 -6.41
C SER A 225 11.77 9.98 -6.28
N LEU A 226 11.63 11.04 -5.49
CA LEU A 226 12.68 12.00 -5.14
C LEU A 226 12.64 12.24 -3.63
N ASP A 227 13.80 12.22 -2.97
CA ASP A 227 13.97 12.57 -1.57
C ASP A 227 15.17 13.53 -1.43
N TYR A 228 14.89 14.75 -1.00
CA TYR A 228 15.90 15.78 -0.73
C TYR A 228 15.81 16.24 0.73
N ARG A 229 16.95 16.25 1.42
CA ARG A 229 17.05 16.71 2.80
C ARG A 229 18.28 17.57 2.98
N LYS A 230 18.13 18.68 3.69
CA LYS A 230 19.21 19.59 4.02
C LYS A 230 18.96 20.26 5.36
N ARG A 231 19.90 20.08 6.30
CA ARG A 231 19.96 20.89 7.52
C ARG A 231 20.65 22.19 7.21
N ASP A 232 20.31 23.23 7.99
CA ASP A 232 20.90 24.58 7.86
C ASP A 232 20.86 25.07 6.40
N PHE A 233 19.69 24.93 5.75
CA PHE A 233 19.45 25.28 4.36
C PHE A 233 19.51 26.80 4.20
N PHE A 234 20.59 27.33 3.58
CA PHE A 234 20.95 28.75 3.44
C PHE A 234 21.13 29.52 4.78
N VAL A 235 20.38 29.18 5.82
CA VAL A 235 20.37 29.83 7.12
C VAL A 235 20.50 28.79 8.21
N ARG A 236 21.32 29.06 9.21
CA ARG A 236 21.46 28.18 10.37
C ARG A 236 20.13 28.03 11.11
N GLY A 237 19.77 26.78 11.40
CA GLY A 237 18.52 26.43 12.07
C GLY A 237 17.35 26.16 11.15
N LEU A 238 17.47 26.38 9.84
CA LEU A 238 16.46 26.06 8.85
C LEU A 238 16.73 24.66 8.24
N ASP A 239 15.92 23.69 8.59
CA ASP A 239 15.98 22.34 8.04
C ASP A 239 14.86 22.15 7.01
N VAL A 240 15.18 21.58 5.85
CA VAL A 240 14.22 21.39 4.74
C VAL A 240 14.21 19.92 4.33
N VAL A 241 13.00 19.39 4.16
CA VAL A 241 12.73 18.08 3.57
C VAL A 241 11.76 18.25 2.41
N LEU A 242 12.15 17.78 1.24
CA LEU A 242 11.32 17.75 0.04
C LEU A 242 11.23 16.30 -0.44
N THR A 243 10.02 15.80 -0.59
CA THR A 243 9.77 14.48 -1.18
C THR A 243 8.76 14.60 -2.30
N ALA A 244 8.94 13.83 -3.33
CA ALA A 244 7.98 13.71 -4.44
C ALA A 244 7.95 12.28 -4.96
N ASN A 245 6.79 11.80 -5.35
CA ASN A 245 6.66 10.58 -6.11
C ASN A 245 5.51 10.65 -7.12
N TYR A 246 5.64 9.84 -8.16
CA TYR A 246 4.58 9.54 -9.09
C TYR A 246 4.32 8.04 -9.05
N ASN A 247 3.09 7.63 -8.76
CA ASN A 247 2.70 6.24 -8.72
C ASN A 247 1.68 5.96 -9.82
N LYS A 248 2.06 5.08 -10.73
CA LYS A 248 1.16 4.50 -11.71
C LYS A 248 0.91 3.05 -11.34
N ASN A 249 -0.35 2.70 -11.05
CA ASN A 249 -0.70 1.32 -10.82
C ASN A 249 -1.89 0.87 -11.68
N MET A 250 -1.92 -0.40 -11.98
CA MET A 250 -2.96 -1.06 -12.76
C MET A 250 -3.46 -2.27 -11.98
N THR A 251 -4.76 -2.47 -11.97
CA THR A 251 -5.40 -3.68 -11.48
C THR A 251 -6.35 -4.21 -12.54
N ASN A 252 -6.23 -5.49 -12.87
CA ASN A 252 -7.10 -6.18 -13.82
C ASN A 252 -7.85 -7.31 -13.10
N ASN A 253 -9.17 -7.25 -13.07
CA ASN A 253 -10.04 -8.29 -12.55
C ASN A 253 -10.68 -9.06 -13.70
N VAL A 254 -10.51 -10.38 -13.70
CA VAL A 254 -10.95 -11.24 -14.78
C VAL A 254 -11.86 -12.35 -14.26
N ASP A 255 -13.06 -12.42 -14.81
CA ASP A 255 -14.06 -13.46 -14.56
C ASP A 255 -14.73 -13.81 -15.89
N THR A 256 -14.07 -14.66 -16.69
CA THR A 256 -14.46 -15.01 -18.06
C THR A 256 -14.61 -16.50 -18.28
N SER A 257 -14.58 -17.31 -17.22
CA SER A 257 -14.71 -18.75 -17.33
C SER A 257 -16.05 -19.16 -17.94
N SER A 258 -16.01 -20.12 -18.86
CA SER A 258 -17.19 -20.79 -19.40
C SER A 258 -17.67 -21.96 -18.55
N TYR A 259 -17.02 -22.21 -17.43
CA TYR A 259 -17.31 -23.30 -16.51
C TYR A 259 -17.51 -22.77 -15.08
N GLU A 260 -18.43 -23.38 -14.35
CA GLU A 260 -18.50 -23.26 -12.89
C GLU A 260 -17.86 -24.48 -12.22
N TYR A 261 -17.40 -24.29 -11.01
CA TYR A 261 -16.67 -25.27 -10.22
C TYR A 261 -17.36 -25.50 -8.88
N ASN A 262 -17.19 -26.69 -8.31
CA ASN A 262 -17.51 -26.94 -6.92
C ASN A 262 -16.22 -27.23 -6.12
N TRP A 263 -16.37 -27.36 -4.81
CA TRP A 263 -15.22 -27.63 -3.92
C TRP A 263 -14.54 -28.98 -4.13
N ARG A 264 -15.18 -29.92 -4.82
CA ARG A 264 -14.55 -31.19 -5.20
C ARG A 264 -13.67 -31.07 -6.45
N GLY A 265 -13.60 -29.87 -7.03
CA GLY A 265 -12.90 -29.64 -8.29
C GLY A 265 -13.67 -30.10 -9.53
N GLU A 266 -14.90 -30.52 -9.38
CA GLU A 266 -15.78 -30.85 -10.49
C GLU A 266 -16.17 -29.55 -11.21
N MET A 267 -16.34 -29.64 -12.55
CA MET A 267 -16.74 -28.48 -13.35
C MET A 267 -17.90 -28.87 -14.26
N ARG A 268 -18.73 -27.88 -14.56
CA ARG A 268 -19.80 -28.00 -15.56
C ARG A 268 -19.90 -26.70 -16.37
N PRO A 269 -20.36 -26.79 -17.64
CA PRO A 269 -20.51 -25.63 -18.48
C PRO A 269 -21.54 -24.65 -17.91
N LEU A 270 -21.23 -23.34 -18.02
CA LEU A 270 -22.17 -22.26 -17.78
C LEU A 270 -22.96 -21.93 -19.06
N ARG A 271 -24.19 -21.47 -18.91
CA ARG A 271 -24.98 -20.95 -20.04
C ARG A 271 -24.41 -19.65 -20.58
N MET A 272 -23.86 -18.81 -19.71
CA MET A 272 -23.17 -17.57 -20.02
C MET A 272 -21.82 -17.57 -19.30
N PRO A 273 -20.75 -17.04 -19.93
CA PRO A 273 -19.45 -16.93 -19.27
C PRO A 273 -19.53 -16.08 -18.00
N GLY A 274 -18.59 -16.31 -17.08
CA GLY A 274 -18.46 -15.61 -15.81
C GLY A 274 -19.03 -16.45 -14.65
N GLU A 275 -18.19 -16.73 -13.68
CA GLU A 275 -18.55 -17.54 -12.50
C GLU A 275 -19.38 -16.75 -11.49
N GLN A 276 -19.12 -15.44 -11.39
CA GLN A 276 -19.86 -14.50 -10.54
C GLN A 276 -20.45 -13.37 -11.37
N SER A 277 -19.63 -12.74 -12.22
CA SER A 277 -20.01 -11.63 -13.05
C SER A 277 -19.06 -11.56 -14.23
N TYR A 278 -19.59 -11.79 -15.44
CA TYR A 278 -18.77 -11.76 -16.66
C TYR A 278 -18.10 -10.40 -16.82
N GLN A 279 -16.79 -10.40 -16.57
CA GLN A 279 -16.01 -9.15 -16.60
C GLN A 279 -14.56 -9.41 -16.96
N ASN A 280 -13.97 -8.43 -17.60
CA ASN A 280 -12.54 -8.23 -17.71
C ASN A 280 -12.30 -6.74 -17.60
N THR A 281 -12.11 -6.26 -16.37
CA THR A 281 -12.03 -4.85 -16.05
C THR A 281 -10.61 -4.47 -15.69
N ARG A 282 -10.18 -3.32 -16.20
CA ARG A 282 -8.88 -2.72 -15.91
C ARG A 282 -9.08 -1.37 -15.22
N SER A 283 -8.47 -1.20 -14.06
CA SER A 283 -8.36 0.07 -13.36
C SER A 283 -6.95 0.60 -13.48
N ASP A 284 -6.80 1.79 -14.01
CA ASP A 284 -5.52 2.52 -14.06
C ASP A 284 -5.59 3.69 -13.08
N ASN A 285 -4.65 3.76 -12.16
CA ASN A 285 -4.50 4.84 -11.20
C ASN A 285 -3.21 5.60 -11.45
N ASN A 286 -3.28 6.92 -11.49
CA ASN A 286 -2.14 7.81 -11.53
C ASN A 286 -2.21 8.71 -10.31
N ASN A 287 -1.14 8.77 -9.54
CA ASN A 287 -1.09 9.50 -8.28
C ASN A 287 0.23 10.27 -8.15
N TRP A 288 0.12 11.59 -8.01
CA TRP A 288 1.24 12.49 -7.71
C TRP A 288 1.21 12.87 -6.25
N ASN A 289 2.32 12.66 -5.56
CA ASN A 289 2.50 13.12 -4.19
C ASN A 289 3.72 14.02 -4.09
N GLY A 290 3.58 15.12 -3.39
CA GLY A 290 4.68 16.00 -3.05
C GLY A 290 4.56 16.47 -1.61
N THR A 291 5.67 16.52 -0.88
CA THR A 291 5.72 17.07 0.47
C THR A 291 6.88 18.03 0.59
N LEU A 292 6.65 19.18 1.22
CA LEU A 292 7.68 20.12 1.63
C LEU A 292 7.52 20.37 3.12
N THR A 293 8.58 20.14 3.89
CA THR A 293 8.62 20.46 5.31
C THR A 293 9.81 21.38 5.56
N ALA A 294 9.56 22.53 6.15
CA ALA A 294 10.57 23.44 6.61
C ALA A 294 10.46 23.62 8.12
N ASN A 295 11.52 23.37 8.85
CA ASN A 295 11.61 23.52 10.29
C ASN A 295 12.66 24.55 10.62
N TYR A 296 12.24 25.68 11.22
CA TYR A 296 13.11 26.78 11.53
C TYR A 296 13.22 27.00 13.04
N ARG A 297 14.42 26.80 13.57
CA ARG A 297 14.74 26.97 14.97
C ARG A 297 15.46 28.30 15.15
N ILE A 298 14.89 29.19 15.96
CA ILE A 298 15.47 30.46 16.33
C ILE A 298 15.87 30.40 17.80
N GLY A 299 17.17 30.45 18.08
CA GLY A 299 17.69 30.22 19.42
C GLY A 299 17.36 28.85 19.96
N LYS A 300 17.19 28.75 21.29
CA LYS A 300 16.80 27.48 21.96
C LYS A 300 15.31 27.36 22.22
N ALA A 301 14.57 28.46 22.14
CA ALA A 301 13.19 28.54 22.63
C ALA A 301 12.15 28.48 21.53
N HIS A 302 12.43 28.89 20.32
CA HIS A 302 11.46 29.06 19.25
C HIS A 302 11.66 28.05 18.13
N THR A 303 10.60 27.39 17.73
CA THR A 303 10.59 26.48 16.57
C THR A 303 9.35 26.75 15.72
N PHE A 304 9.54 27.05 14.44
CA PHE A 304 8.49 27.18 13.44
C PHE A 304 8.56 26.00 12.50
N THR A 305 7.43 25.39 12.23
CA THR A 305 7.34 24.29 11.25
C THR A 305 6.29 24.66 10.22
N PHE A 306 6.69 24.63 8.95
CA PHE A 306 5.79 24.71 7.80
C PHE A 306 5.78 23.37 7.08
N ASN A 307 4.60 22.90 6.73
CA ASN A 307 4.44 21.70 5.93
C ASN A 307 3.41 21.96 4.84
N HIS A 308 3.72 21.50 3.62
CA HIS A 308 2.79 21.52 2.50
C HIS A 308 2.78 20.17 1.82
N VAL A 309 1.57 19.61 1.62
CA VAL A 309 1.36 18.33 0.94
C VAL A 309 0.46 18.55 -0.27
N ILE A 310 0.90 18.05 -1.40
CA ILE A 310 0.14 18.02 -2.65
C ILE A 310 -0.12 16.55 -2.99
N ASN A 311 -1.38 16.22 -3.26
CA ASN A 311 -1.77 14.94 -3.81
C ASN A 311 -2.69 15.19 -5.00
N ALA A 312 -2.39 14.57 -6.14
CA ALA A 312 -3.23 14.58 -7.32
C ALA A 312 -3.45 13.14 -7.78
N PHE A 313 -4.69 12.69 -7.73
CA PHE A 313 -5.09 11.32 -8.02
C PHE A 313 -6.06 11.29 -9.20
N ARG A 314 -5.84 10.36 -10.11
CA ARG A 314 -6.76 10.09 -11.23
C ARG A 314 -6.92 8.58 -11.38
N ARG A 315 -8.17 8.13 -11.41
CA ARG A 315 -8.56 6.75 -11.71
C ARG A 315 -9.38 6.69 -12.98
N SER A 316 -9.02 5.80 -13.88
CA SER A 316 -9.83 5.40 -15.02
C SER A 316 -10.11 3.91 -14.99
N ASN A 317 -11.35 3.53 -15.23
CA ASN A 317 -11.80 2.15 -15.35
C ASN A 317 -12.13 1.85 -16.81
N GLN A 318 -11.75 0.67 -17.27
CA GLN A 318 -11.98 0.20 -18.63
C GLN A 318 -12.50 -1.23 -18.61
N SER A 319 -13.57 -1.49 -19.37
CA SER A 319 -13.98 -2.86 -19.69
C SER A 319 -13.27 -3.32 -20.96
N LEU A 320 -12.55 -4.43 -20.91
CA LEU A 320 -11.88 -5.02 -22.07
C LEU A 320 -12.85 -5.92 -22.89
N LEU A 321 -14.07 -6.14 -22.41
CA LEU A 321 -15.11 -6.92 -23.08
C LEU A 321 -16.10 -6.07 -23.84
N ASN A 322 -16.27 -4.82 -23.44
CA ASN A 322 -17.21 -3.88 -24.04
C ASN A 322 -16.63 -2.47 -23.97
N GLU A 323 -16.14 -1.98 -25.10
CA GLU A 323 -15.53 -0.67 -25.22
C GLU A 323 -16.53 0.48 -25.02
N ASP A 324 -17.82 0.24 -25.27
CA ASP A 324 -18.89 1.24 -25.15
C ASP A 324 -19.56 1.26 -23.76
N SER A 325 -18.99 0.57 -22.76
CA SER A 325 -19.58 0.52 -21.43
C SER A 325 -19.50 1.89 -20.72
N GLU A 326 -20.52 2.22 -19.92
CA GLU A 326 -20.54 3.43 -19.10
C GLU A 326 -19.35 3.52 -18.14
N ALA A 327 -18.76 2.38 -17.75
CA ALA A 327 -17.56 2.31 -16.92
C ALA A 327 -16.34 2.98 -17.56
N ASN A 328 -16.32 3.15 -18.89
CA ASN A 328 -15.21 3.73 -19.64
C ASN A 328 -15.30 5.27 -19.74
N ALA A 329 -16.41 5.87 -19.30
CA ALA A 329 -16.78 7.20 -19.79
C ALA A 329 -16.08 8.37 -19.07
N ILE A 330 -15.87 8.34 -17.74
CA ILE A 330 -15.39 9.52 -17.00
C ILE A 330 -14.37 9.12 -15.93
N PRO A 331 -13.12 9.61 -16.01
CA PRO A 331 -12.13 9.42 -14.95
C PRO A 331 -12.55 10.12 -13.65
N LYS A 332 -12.23 9.51 -12.52
CA LYS A 332 -12.33 10.15 -11.21
C LYS A 332 -11.01 10.86 -10.90
N GLU A 333 -11.11 12.14 -10.58
CA GLU A 333 -9.97 12.96 -10.20
C GLU A 333 -10.14 13.55 -8.81
N THR A 334 -9.06 13.57 -8.05
CA THR A 334 -8.99 14.24 -6.75
C THR A 334 -7.69 15.01 -6.67
N ARG A 335 -7.75 16.26 -6.24
CA ARG A 335 -6.59 17.08 -5.95
C ARG A 335 -6.72 17.60 -4.53
N LYS A 336 -5.68 17.38 -3.72
CA LYS A 336 -5.62 17.84 -2.34
C LYS A 336 -4.40 18.71 -2.14
N ASN A 337 -4.57 19.82 -1.47
CA ASN A 337 -3.50 20.66 -0.96
C ASN A 337 -3.72 20.86 0.53
N ILE A 338 -2.73 20.49 1.33
CA ILE A 338 -2.80 20.61 2.77
C ILE A 338 -1.59 21.40 3.21
N SER A 339 -1.83 22.58 3.81
CA SER A 339 -0.79 23.41 4.38
C SER A 339 -0.92 23.44 5.89
N GLY A 340 0.19 23.22 6.59
CA GLY A 340 0.25 23.25 8.03
C GLY A 340 1.31 24.25 8.51
N LEU A 341 1.00 24.98 9.57
CA LEU A 341 1.92 25.86 10.25
C LEU A 341 1.85 25.58 11.75
N SER A 342 3.01 25.46 12.37
CA SER A 342 3.15 25.22 13.80
C SER A 342 4.19 26.15 14.39
N TYR A 343 3.92 26.65 15.58
CA TYR A 343 4.86 27.38 16.42
C TYR A 343 4.98 26.66 17.76
N ARG A 344 6.22 26.44 18.20
CA ARG A 344 6.55 25.85 19.49
C ARG A 344 7.43 26.78 20.27
N LEU A 345 7.04 27.06 21.50
CA LEU A 345 7.79 27.85 22.47
C LEU A 345 8.25 26.96 23.60
N MET A 346 9.57 26.90 23.85
CA MET A 346 10.19 26.19 24.97
C MET A 346 11.22 27.14 25.65
N PRO A 347 10.76 28.09 26.49
CA PRO A 347 11.69 29.01 27.17
C PRO A 347 12.55 28.29 28.20
N THR A 348 12.07 27.20 28.78
CA THR A 348 12.79 26.35 29.72
C THR A 348 12.47 24.89 29.47
N GLU A 349 13.21 23.96 30.09
CA GLU A 349 12.92 22.51 29.98
C GLU A 349 11.57 22.08 30.57
N HIS A 350 10.95 22.96 31.38
CA HIS A 350 9.71 22.68 32.06
C HIS A 350 8.46 23.27 31.37
N TRP A 351 8.66 24.15 30.38
CA TRP A 351 7.57 24.84 29.70
C TRP A 351 7.59 24.54 28.20
N ASN A 352 6.48 24.04 27.69
CA ASN A 352 6.28 23.77 26.28
C ASN A 352 4.89 24.24 25.86
N LEU A 353 4.82 25.24 25.00
CA LEU A 353 3.59 25.67 24.35
C LEU A 353 3.70 25.46 22.87
N SER A 354 2.71 24.77 22.30
CA SER A 354 2.63 24.54 20.85
C SER A 354 1.27 25.01 20.33
N VAL A 355 1.31 25.78 19.26
CA VAL A 355 0.12 26.22 18.52
C VAL A 355 0.29 25.78 17.07
N PHE A 356 -0.73 25.20 16.47
CA PHE A 356 -0.69 24.78 15.08
C PHE A 356 -2.03 25.03 14.38
N GLY A 357 -1.96 25.21 13.07
CA GLY A 357 -3.11 25.29 12.20
C GLY A 357 -2.86 24.54 10.90
N LYS A 358 -3.93 23.98 10.34
CA LYS A 358 -3.89 23.31 9.03
C LYS A 358 -4.99 23.88 8.14
N TYR A 359 -4.65 24.10 6.88
CA TYR A 359 -5.57 24.50 5.84
C TYR A 359 -5.69 23.40 4.79
N TYR A 360 -6.91 23.03 4.47
CA TYR A 360 -7.24 21.98 3.51
C TYR A 360 -7.95 22.58 2.32
N ASN A 361 -7.47 22.23 1.13
CA ASN A 361 -8.17 22.52 -0.12
C ASN A 361 -8.27 21.21 -0.92
N GLN A 362 -9.48 20.83 -1.29
CA GLN A 362 -9.74 19.61 -2.02
C GLN A 362 -10.66 19.88 -3.21
N PHE A 363 -10.27 19.38 -4.36
CA PHE A 363 -11.08 19.35 -5.58
C PHE A 363 -11.39 17.89 -5.94
N ILE A 364 -12.63 17.58 -6.24
CA ILE A 364 -13.08 16.26 -6.67
C ILE A 364 -13.86 16.44 -7.95
N ALA A 365 -13.53 15.65 -8.99
CA ALA A 365 -14.28 15.54 -10.23
C ALA A 365 -14.44 14.06 -10.59
N GLY A 366 -15.61 13.69 -11.10
CA GLY A 366 -15.89 12.32 -11.48
C GLY A 366 -17.35 12.13 -11.87
N PRO A 367 -17.75 10.89 -12.24
CA PRO A 367 -19.14 10.59 -12.53
C PRO A 367 -20.01 10.84 -11.30
N VAL A 368 -21.14 11.49 -11.50
CA VAL A 368 -22.16 11.62 -10.45
C VAL A 368 -22.74 10.23 -10.24
N ALA A 369 -22.57 9.68 -9.03
CA ALA A 369 -23.16 8.41 -8.68
C ALA A 369 -24.70 8.53 -8.70
N THR A 370 -25.30 8.07 -9.75
CA THR A 370 -26.72 7.75 -9.75
C THR A 370 -26.85 6.35 -9.16
N SER A 371 -27.34 6.27 -7.93
CA SER A 371 -27.71 5.08 -7.18
C SER A 371 -26.57 4.11 -6.78
N SER A 372 -26.37 3.97 -5.47
CA SER A 372 -25.93 2.76 -4.73
C SER A 372 -24.72 1.97 -5.24
N ALA A 373 -23.82 2.54 -5.99
CA ALA A 373 -22.47 1.99 -6.07
C ALA A 373 -21.77 2.36 -4.78
N GLN A 374 -21.64 1.38 -3.91
CA GLN A 374 -20.82 1.43 -2.74
C GLN A 374 -19.41 1.72 -3.21
N ASP A 375 -18.98 2.97 -3.08
CA ASP A 375 -17.60 3.36 -3.30
C ASP A 375 -16.78 2.74 -2.15
N ASP A 376 -16.26 1.56 -2.36
CA ASP A 376 -15.22 0.97 -1.52
C ASP A 376 -13.93 1.78 -1.73
N TYR A 377 -13.72 2.70 -0.81
CA TYR A 377 -12.49 3.47 -0.65
C TYR A 377 -11.56 2.81 0.36
#